data_748b250a17315bf6700e8b5a928fb263
#
_entry.id   748b250a17315bf6700e8b5a928fb263
#
_cell.length_a   1.000
_cell.length_b   1.000
_cell.length_c   1.000
_cell.angle_alpha   90.00
_cell.angle_beta   90.00
_cell.angle_gamma   90.00
#
_symmetry.space_group_name_H-M   'P 1'
#
loop_
_entity.id
_entity.type
_entity.pdbx_description
1 polymer ?
#
loop_
_entity_poly.entity_id
_entity_poly.type
_entity_poly.pdbx_seq_one_letter_code
_entity_poly.pdbx_strand_id
1 'polypeptide(L)'
;MKKRGLPPRIFLLSVPALAALQESKPTPYPTMAPVEQYRIADAQEEIVLARSAAPPSISADAEVLVLGKKGYETAVRGRNGFVCFVERSWAASFDDAEFWNPKLRAPNCFNPPAVRSVLPQYLKRTEWALAGVDKPQMIEKARAAMASHSVGAPEAGSFSFMLSKQGYLSDDAAGPWLPHVMFFVPHGQAAAWGAGLDASPILGADGRPFEPTVLFIPVRRWSDGSPAPAPVASH
;
A
#
# COMPACT_ATOMS: atom_id res chain seq x y z
N MET A 1 23.52 76.20 23.36
CA MET A 1 22.60 75.78 22.27
C MET A 1 22.92 74.35 21.86
N LYS A 2 22.10 73.40 22.28
CA LYS A 2 22.25 71.96 21.93
C LYS A 2 21.29 71.60 20.82
N LYS A 3 21.83 71.28 19.63
CA LYS A 3 21.04 70.75 18.52
C LYS A 3 20.66 69.30 18.79
N ARG A 4 19.39 68.98 18.88
CA ARG A 4 18.86 67.62 18.92
C ARG A 4 18.71 67.12 17.49
N GLY A 5 19.46 66.05 17.15
CA GLY A 5 19.31 65.35 15.89
C GLY A 5 18.09 64.38 15.98
N LEU A 6 17.25 64.35 14.93
CA LEU A 6 16.19 63.38 14.74
C LEU A 6 16.79 62.01 14.34
N PRO A 7 16.23 60.90 14.83
CA PRO A 7 16.65 59.56 14.39
C PRO A 7 16.08 59.22 12.98
N PRO A 8 16.78 58.40 12.18
CA PRO A 8 16.33 58.02 10.87
C PRO A 8 15.12 57.08 10.96
N ARG A 9 14.09 57.36 10.18
CA ARG A 9 12.94 56.48 9.99
C ARG A 9 13.34 55.31 9.08
N ILE A 10 13.34 54.09 9.64
CA ILE A 10 13.49 52.85 8.89
C ILE A 10 12.14 52.53 8.26
N PHE A 11 12.07 52.62 6.93
CA PHE A 11 10.94 52.09 6.15
C PHE A 11 11.09 50.57 6.02
N LEU A 12 10.28 49.82 6.75
CA LEU A 12 10.10 48.38 6.52
C LEU A 12 9.24 48.19 5.26
N LEU A 13 9.88 47.77 4.18
CA LEU A 13 9.22 47.29 2.98
C LEU A 13 8.67 45.89 3.27
N SER A 14 7.38 45.76 3.50
CA SER A 14 6.67 44.47 3.55
C SER A 14 6.60 43.89 2.14
N VAL A 15 7.37 42.83 1.89
CA VAL A 15 7.28 42.02 0.68
C VAL A 15 6.08 41.09 0.87
N PRO A 16 5.04 41.11 0.03
CA PRO A 16 3.99 40.12 0.09
C PRO A 16 4.57 38.75 -0.30
N ALA A 17 4.51 37.80 0.60
CA ALA A 17 4.78 36.42 0.29
C ALA A 17 3.70 35.91 -0.68
N LEU A 18 4.04 35.78 -1.95
CA LEU A 18 3.24 35.04 -2.92
C LEU A 18 3.30 33.56 -2.47
N ALA A 19 2.24 33.09 -1.80
CA ALA A 19 2.01 31.67 -1.60
C ALA A 19 1.75 31.06 -2.99
N ALA A 20 2.75 30.42 -3.56
CA ALA A 20 2.59 29.59 -4.74
C ALA A 20 1.59 28.48 -4.39
N LEU A 21 0.39 28.55 -4.94
CA LEU A 21 -0.55 27.44 -4.96
C LEU A 21 0.16 26.34 -5.76
N GLN A 22 0.68 25.33 -5.06
CA GLN A 22 1.10 24.09 -5.69
C GLN A 22 -0.17 23.45 -6.26
N GLU A 23 -0.37 23.58 -7.57
CA GLU A 23 -1.36 22.78 -8.28
C GLU A 23 -1.01 21.30 -8.05
N SER A 24 -1.86 20.63 -7.29
CA SER A 24 -1.75 19.18 -7.11
C SER A 24 -1.92 18.52 -8.48
N LYS A 25 -0.94 17.74 -8.91
CA LYS A 25 -1.00 16.96 -10.16
C LYS A 25 -2.33 16.18 -10.17
N PRO A 26 -3.13 16.25 -11.24
CA PRO A 26 -4.40 15.53 -11.28
C PRO A 26 -4.19 14.06 -11.00
N THR A 27 -5.00 13.47 -10.13
CA THR A 27 -4.98 12.03 -9.87
C THR A 27 -5.37 11.30 -11.15
N PRO A 28 -4.53 10.41 -11.71
CA PRO A 28 -4.80 9.76 -12.99
C PRO A 28 -6.07 8.89 -12.95
N TYR A 29 -6.45 8.42 -11.75
CA TYR A 29 -7.63 7.59 -11.49
C TYR A 29 -8.51 8.22 -10.42
N PRO A 30 -9.33 9.25 -10.76
CA PRO A 30 -10.13 10.00 -9.77
C PRO A 30 -11.32 9.19 -9.24
N THR A 31 -11.83 8.24 -10.01
CA THR A 31 -12.98 7.40 -9.69
C THR A 31 -12.74 5.95 -10.07
N MET A 32 -13.51 5.05 -9.48
CA MET A 32 -13.46 3.63 -9.80
C MET A 32 -13.93 3.39 -11.25
N ALA A 33 -13.17 2.61 -12.00
CA ALA A 33 -13.59 2.11 -13.31
C ALA A 33 -14.67 1.00 -13.16
N PRO A 34 -15.35 0.57 -14.23
CA PRO A 34 -16.21 -0.60 -14.19
C PRO A 34 -15.51 -1.82 -13.58
N VAL A 35 -16.22 -2.54 -12.69
CA VAL A 35 -15.66 -3.66 -11.88
C VAL A 35 -14.98 -4.72 -12.73
N GLU A 36 -15.48 -4.93 -13.93
CA GLU A 36 -14.95 -5.92 -14.89
C GLU A 36 -13.49 -5.66 -15.24
N GLN A 37 -13.05 -4.40 -15.24
CA GLN A 37 -11.65 -4.05 -15.53
C GLN A 37 -10.67 -4.46 -14.42
N TYR A 38 -11.17 -4.69 -13.20
CA TYR A 38 -10.36 -5.16 -12.08
C TYR A 38 -10.25 -6.67 -12.02
N ARG A 39 -11.04 -7.41 -12.80
CA ARG A 39 -11.05 -8.87 -12.78
C ARG A 39 -9.96 -9.46 -13.65
N ILE A 40 -9.49 -10.62 -13.26
CA ILE A 40 -8.74 -11.55 -14.11
C ILE A 40 -9.77 -12.55 -14.63
N ALA A 41 -9.88 -12.69 -15.94
CA ALA A 41 -10.96 -13.45 -16.56
C ALA A 41 -10.88 -14.94 -16.24
N ASP A 42 -9.67 -15.49 -16.17
CA ASP A 42 -9.43 -16.89 -15.83
C ASP A 42 -8.98 -17.02 -14.35
N ALA A 43 -9.78 -17.73 -13.57
CA ALA A 43 -9.45 -18.01 -12.18
C ALA A 43 -8.13 -18.80 -12.01
N GLN A 44 -7.77 -19.63 -12.97
CA GLN A 44 -6.51 -20.36 -12.93
C GLN A 44 -5.30 -19.44 -13.13
N GLU A 45 -5.43 -18.43 -14.02
CA GLU A 45 -4.42 -17.37 -14.16
C GLU A 45 -4.26 -16.58 -12.86
N GLU A 46 -5.37 -16.25 -12.19
CA GLU A 46 -5.33 -15.53 -10.91
C GLU A 46 -4.68 -16.38 -9.81
N ILE A 47 -4.95 -17.68 -9.74
CA ILE A 47 -4.32 -18.63 -8.79
C ILE A 47 -2.80 -18.66 -9.02
N VAL A 48 -2.36 -18.80 -10.26
CA VAL A 48 -0.92 -18.84 -10.61
C VAL A 48 -0.25 -17.53 -10.23
N LEU A 49 -0.89 -16.40 -10.55
CA LEU A 49 -0.38 -15.07 -10.22
C LEU A 49 -0.31 -14.86 -8.70
N ALA A 50 -1.33 -15.24 -7.94
CA ALA A 50 -1.34 -15.15 -6.47
C ALA A 50 -0.20 -15.96 -5.85
N ARG A 51 0.02 -17.19 -6.30
CA ARG A 51 1.09 -18.07 -5.81
C ARG A 51 2.49 -17.54 -6.13
N SER A 52 2.63 -16.75 -7.19
CA SER A 52 3.91 -16.14 -7.55
C SER A 52 4.40 -15.10 -6.53
N ALA A 53 3.57 -14.69 -5.57
CA ALA A 53 3.92 -13.75 -4.51
C ALA A 53 4.99 -14.29 -3.54
N ALA A 54 5.06 -15.60 -3.32
CA ALA A 54 5.97 -16.23 -2.35
C ALA A 54 6.72 -17.41 -2.97
N PRO A 55 7.85 -17.85 -2.36
CA PRO A 55 8.56 -19.04 -2.83
C PRO A 55 7.65 -20.28 -2.86
N PRO A 56 7.87 -21.22 -3.79
CA PRO A 56 7.05 -22.45 -3.91
C PRO A 56 6.96 -23.26 -2.63
N SER A 57 8.01 -23.25 -1.79
CA SER A 57 8.03 -23.90 -0.47
C SER A 57 6.95 -23.35 0.50
N ILE A 58 6.40 -22.17 0.21
CA ILE A 58 5.34 -21.52 0.98
C ILE A 58 4.03 -21.56 0.17
N SER A 59 4.07 -21.04 -1.05
CA SER A 59 2.85 -20.80 -1.85
C SER A 59 2.18 -22.08 -2.35
N ALA A 60 2.91 -23.21 -2.42
CA ALA A 60 2.32 -24.49 -2.84
C ALA A 60 1.23 -24.99 -1.86
N ASP A 61 1.44 -24.77 -0.55
CA ASP A 61 0.54 -25.20 0.52
C ASP A 61 -0.32 -24.06 1.08
N ALA A 62 -0.21 -22.84 0.53
CA ALA A 62 -1.01 -21.69 0.94
C ALA A 62 -2.46 -21.79 0.43
N GLU A 63 -3.37 -21.24 1.21
CA GLU A 63 -4.71 -20.94 0.71
C GLU A 63 -4.62 -19.88 -0.39
N VAL A 64 -5.44 -20.00 -1.44
CA VAL A 64 -5.48 -19.02 -2.51
C VAL A 64 -6.88 -18.43 -2.62
N LEU A 65 -6.96 -17.10 -2.56
CA LEU A 65 -8.19 -16.37 -2.81
C LEU A 65 -8.15 -15.75 -4.21
N VAL A 66 -9.30 -15.76 -4.88
CA VAL A 66 -9.54 -15.10 -6.16
C VAL A 66 -10.67 -14.08 -6.03
N LEU A 67 -10.66 -13.05 -6.88
CA LEU A 67 -11.67 -12.00 -6.83
C LEU A 67 -12.98 -12.48 -7.48
N GLY A 68 -13.95 -12.84 -6.66
CA GLY A 68 -15.30 -13.19 -7.05
C GLY A 68 -16.22 -11.98 -7.27
N LYS A 69 -17.52 -12.22 -7.39
CA LYS A 69 -18.51 -11.17 -7.65
C LYS A 69 -18.76 -10.24 -6.45
N LYS A 70 -18.64 -10.75 -5.24
CA LYS A 70 -18.97 -10.03 -4.00
C LYS A 70 -17.77 -9.79 -3.08
N GLY A 71 -16.60 -10.29 -3.42
CA GLY A 71 -15.39 -10.23 -2.61
C GLY A 71 -14.42 -11.32 -3.04
N TYR A 72 -13.39 -11.51 -2.25
CA TYR A 72 -12.48 -12.64 -2.43
C TYR A 72 -13.15 -13.95 -2.00
N GLU A 73 -12.92 -14.99 -2.79
CA GLU A 73 -13.46 -16.34 -2.58
C GLU A 73 -12.30 -17.35 -2.56
N THR A 74 -12.37 -18.36 -1.68
CA THR A 74 -11.35 -19.42 -1.61
C THR A 74 -11.42 -20.28 -2.87
N ALA A 75 -10.40 -20.18 -3.73
CA ALA A 75 -10.25 -21.04 -4.89
C ALA A 75 -9.45 -22.31 -4.57
N VAL A 76 -8.46 -22.21 -3.68
CA VAL A 76 -7.64 -23.35 -3.22
C VAL A 76 -7.54 -23.30 -1.70
N ARG A 77 -7.88 -24.41 -1.03
CA ARG A 77 -7.68 -24.55 0.41
C ARG A 77 -6.20 -24.77 0.74
N GLY A 78 -5.69 -24.03 1.72
CA GLY A 78 -4.34 -24.16 2.23
C GLY A 78 -4.23 -25.08 3.45
N ARG A 79 -2.99 -25.37 3.85
CA ARG A 79 -2.68 -26.19 5.04
C ARG A 79 -1.52 -25.68 5.89
N ASN A 80 -0.83 -24.61 5.44
CA ASN A 80 0.28 -24.01 6.17
C ASN A 80 -0.09 -22.67 6.85
N GLY A 81 -1.36 -22.23 6.74
CA GLY A 81 -1.87 -21.00 7.33
C GLY A 81 -1.52 -19.73 6.56
N PHE A 82 -0.74 -19.80 5.49
CA PHE A 82 -0.53 -18.66 4.57
C PHE A 82 -1.74 -18.51 3.64
N VAL A 83 -2.01 -17.26 3.26
CA VAL A 83 -3.06 -16.90 2.29
C VAL A 83 -2.44 -16.03 1.21
N CYS A 84 -2.49 -16.49 -0.04
CA CYS A 84 -2.02 -15.77 -1.21
C CYS A 84 -3.19 -15.27 -2.06
N PHE A 85 -3.12 -14.05 -2.55
CA PHE A 85 -4.15 -13.45 -3.40
C PHE A 85 -3.55 -12.32 -4.25
N VAL A 86 -4.29 -11.83 -5.22
CA VAL A 86 -3.86 -10.70 -6.04
C VAL A 86 -4.63 -9.47 -5.59
N GLU A 87 -3.94 -8.53 -4.94
CA GLU A 87 -4.53 -7.27 -4.53
C GLU A 87 -4.97 -6.44 -5.74
N ARG A 88 -5.97 -5.63 -5.52
CA ARG A 88 -6.43 -4.58 -6.43
C ARG A 88 -6.06 -3.21 -5.85
N SER A 89 -6.15 -2.19 -6.65
CA SER A 89 -5.70 -0.83 -6.30
C SER A 89 -6.31 -0.27 -5.02
N TRP A 90 -7.53 -0.63 -4.67
CA TRP A 90 -8.15 -0.22 -3.41
C TRP A 90 -7.52 -0.82 -2.14
N ALA A 91 -6.57 -1.75 -2.27
CA ALA A 91 -5.76 -2.24 -1.16
C ALA A 91 -4.68 -1.23 -0.72
N ALA A 92 -4.23 -0.37 -1.63
CA ALA A 92 -3.24 0.67 -1.36
C ALA A 92 -3.71 1.68 -0.30
N SER A 93 -2.80 2.54 0.18
CA SER A 93 -3.19 3.67 1.04
C SER A 93 -4.28 4.52 0.39
N PHE A 94 -5.19 5.08 1.19
CA PHE A 94 -6.21 5.99 0.68
C PHE A 94 -5.63 7.25 0.02
N ASP A 95 -4.38 7.59 0.31
CA ASP A 95 -3.70 8.75 -0.28
C ASP A 95 -2.92 8.40 -1.56
N ASP A 96 -2.92 7.13 -1.96
CA ASP A 96 -2.27 6.68 -3.18
C ASP A 96 -2.99 7.22 -4.43
N ALA A 97 -2.19 7.75 -5.38
CA ALA A 97 -2.69 8.22 -6.67
C ALA A 97 -3.28 7.09 -7.53
N GLU A 98 -2.79 5.87 -7.33
CA GLU A 98 -3.19 4.65 -8.04
C GLU A 98 -4.40 3.95 -7.41
N PHE A 99 -5.04 4.54 -6.38
CA PHE A 99 -6.12 3.91 -5.59
C PHE A 99 -7.26 3.33 -6.43
N TRP A 100 -7.57 3.90 -7.58
CA TRP A 100 -8.58 3.39 -8.51
C TRP A 100 -8.00 2.91 -9.84
N ASN A 101 -6.68 2.61 -9.91
CA ASN A 101 -6.09 2.07 -11.13
C ASN A 101 -6.61 0.65 -11.42
N PRO A 102 -7.39 0.44 -12.50
CA PRO A 102 -7.96 -0.87 -12.80
C PRO A 102 -6.95 -1.89 -13.31
N LYS A 103 -5.74 -1.47 -13.65
CA LYS A 103 -4.66 -2.36 -14.13
C LYS A 103 -3.86 -2.98 -12.98
N LEU A 104 -3.93 -2.38 -11.76
CA LEU A 104 -3.10 -2.82 -10.64
C LEU A 104 -3.37 -4.30 -10.30
N ARG A 105 -2.31 -5.06 -10.26
CA ARG A 105 -2.26 -6.48 -9.90
C ARG A 105 -1.05 -6.70 -9.00
N ALA A 106 -1.29 -6.78 -7.69
CA ALA A 106 -0.24 -6.94 -6.69
C ALA A 106 -0.36 -8.31 -6.02
N PRO A 107 0.36 -9.32 -6.52
CA PRO A 107 0.40 -10.63 -5.87
C PRO A 107 0.98 -10.50 -4.47
N ASN A 108 0.24 -10.94 -3.47
CA ASN A 108 0.61 -10.85 -2.07
C ASN A 108 0.31 -12.17 -1.35
N CYS A 109 1.18 -12.57 -0.42
CA CYS A 109 1.04 -13.80 0.33
C CYS A 109 1.28 -13.54 1.82
N PHE A 110 0.21 -13.49 2.61
CA PHE A 110 0.19 -13.14 4.02
C PHE A 110 0.56 -14.35 4.88
N ASN A 111 1.37 -14.11 5.91
CA ASN A 111 1.66 -15.10 6.92
C ASN A 111 0.49 -15.26 7.92
N PRO A 112 0.46 -16.33 8.75
CA PRO A 112 -0.66 -16.59 9.65
C PRO A 112 -1.05 -15.43 10.59
N PRO A 113 -0.13 -14.67 11.23
CA PRO A 113 -0.50 -13.47 11.99
C PRO A 113 -1.17 -12.39 11.13
N ALA A 114 -0.66 -12.11 9.93
CA ALA A 114 -1.26 -11.13 9.01
C ALA A 114 -2.63 -11.60 8.50
N VAL A 115 -2.82 -12.90 8.27
CA VAL A 115 -4.12 -13.48 7.89
C VAL A 115 -5.18 -13.19 8.96
N ARG A 116 -4.84 -13.31 10.25
CA ARG A 116 -5.79 -13.05 11.34
C ARG A 116 -6.06 -11.57 11.58
N SER A 117 -5.06 -10.70 11.40
CA SER A 117 -5.14 -9.31 11.87
C SER A 117 -5.16 -8.26 10.75
N VAL A 118 -4.60 -8.56 9.59
CA VAL A 118 -4.45 -7.60 8.48
C VAL A 118 -5.40 -7.93 7.33
N LEU A 119 -5.48 -9.19 6.90
CA LEU A 119 -6.34 -9.62 5.79
C LEU A 119 -7.81 -9.16 5.94
N PRO A 120 -8.44 -9.16 7.13
CA PRO A 120 -9.81 -8.69 7.28
C PRO A 120 -10.06 -7.27 6.74
N GLN A 121 -9.09 -6.37 6.84
CA GLN A 121 -9.18 -5.01 6.28
C GLN A 121 -9.23 -5.03 4.75
N TYR A 122 -8.38 -5.86 4.13
CA TYR A 122 -8.31 -6.01 2.68
C TYR A 122 -9.62 -6.59 2.12
N LEU A 123 -10.18 -7.59 2.81
CA LEU A 123 -11.47 -8.17 2.44
C LEU A 123 -12.59 -7.14 2.54
N LYS A 124 -12.66 -6.38 3.64
CA LYS A 124 -13.66 -5.33 3.83
C LYS A 124 -13.55 -4.22 2.78
N ARG A 125 -12.36 -3.75 2.48
CA ARG A 125 -12.17 -2.75 1.41
C ARG A 125 -12.64 -3.26 0.07
N THR A 126 -12.39 -4.53 -0.23
CA THR A 126 -12.84 -5.18 -1.46
C THR A 126 -14.37 -5.27 -1.51
N GLU A 127 -15.04 -5.68 -0.42
CA GLU A 127 -16.49 -5.70 -0.34
C GLU A 127 -17.09 -4.30 -0.60
N TRP A 128 -16.51 -3.25 -0.01
CA TRP A 128 -16.97 -1.87 -0.21
C TRP A 128 -16.76 -1.40 -1.65
N ALA A 129 -15.59 -1.68 -2.25
CA ALA A 129 -15.32 -1.34 -3.63
C ALA A 129 -16.34 -1.99 -4.57
N LEU A 130 -16.57 -3.29 -4.43
CA LEU A 130 -17.52 -4.04 -5.26
C LEU A 130 -18.99 -3.61 -5.02
N ALA A 131 -19.30 -3.03 -3.86
CA ALA A 131 -20.59 -2.43 -3.55
C ALA A 131 -20.73 -0.98 -4.06
N GLY A 132 -19.73 -0.44 -4.77
CA GLY A 132 -19.75 0.93 -5.32
C GLY A 132 -19.55 2.02 -4.29
N VAL A 133 -18.99 1.71 -3.12
CA VAL A 133 -18.66 2.72 -2.08
C VAL A 133 -17.49 3.58 -2.57
N ASP A 134 -17.67 4.89 -2.57
CA ASP A 134 -16.62 5.82 -2.96
C ASP A 134 -15.47 5.94 -1.93
N LYS A 135 -14.35 6.50 -2.34
CA LYS A 135 -13.15 6.63 -1.48
C LYS A 135 -13.42 7.42 -0.19
N PRO A 136 -14.10 8.58 -0.19
CA PRO A 136 -14.45 9.29 1.05
C PRO A 136 -15.27 8.43 2.02
N GLN A 137 -16.28 7.73 1.52
CA GLN A 137 -17.11 6.83 2.34
C GLN A 137 -16.30 5.64 2.86
N MET A 138 -15.37 5.09 2.06
CA MET A 138 -14.46 4.02 2.53
C MET A 138 -13.57 4.49 3.68
N ILE A 139 -13.07 5.73 3.62
CA ILE A 139 -12.28 6.34 4.69
C ILE A 139 -13.07 6.36 5.99
N GLU A 140 -14.32 6.83 5.96
CA GLU A 140 -15.19 6.87 7.14
C GLU A 140 -15.51 5.46 7.68
N LYS A 141 -15.77 4.51 6.78
CA LYS A 141 -16.02 3.10 7.15
C LYS A 141 -14.77 2.47 7.79
N ALA A 142 -13.57 2.72 7.26
CA ALA A 142 -12.32 2.21 7.82
C ALA A 142 -12.04 2.79 9.20
N ARG A 143 -12.26 4.11 9.37
CA ARG A 143 -12.15 4.78 10.69
C ARG A 143 -13.13 4.18 11.70
N ALA A 144 -14.39 4.00 11.32
CA ALA A 144 -15.41 3.41 12.17
C ALA A 144 -15.10 1.95 12.53
N ALA A 145 -14.59 1.15 11.58
CA ALA A 145 -14.21 -0.23 11.81
C ALA A 145 -13.07 -0.36 12.83
N MET A 146 -12.07 0.52 12.77
CA MET A 146 -10.99 0.57 13.74
C MET A 146 -11.51 1.02 15.12
N ALA A 147 -12.32 2.06 15.18
CA ALA A 147 -12.89 2.58 16.42
C ALA A 147 -13.79 1.58 17.15
N SER A 148 -14.51 0.75 16.41
CA SER A 148 -15.38 -0.31 16.96
C SER A 148 -14.64 -1.64 17.21
N HIS A 149 -13.34 -1.70 16.97
CA HIS A 149 -12.53 -2.92 17.04
C HIS A 149 -13.05 -4.07 16.16
N SER A 150 -13.87 -3.79 15.15
CA SER A 150 -14.29 -4.79 14.15
C SER A 150 -13.14 -5.17 13.19
N VAL A 151 -12.10 -4.33 13.18
CA VAL A 151 -10.79 -4.59 12.59
C VAL A 151 -9.75 -4.24 13.63
N GLY A 152 -8.82 -5.15 13.93
CA GLY A 152 -7.79 -4.96 14.93
C GLY A 152 -6.49 -4.34 14.38
N ALA A 153 -5.59 -3.97 15.30
CA ALA A 153 -4.21 -3.68 14.95
C ALA A 153 -3.49 -4.95 14.49
N PRO A 154 -2.43 -4.83 13.66
CA PRO A 154 -1.63 -5.98 13.26
C PRO A 154 -1.08 -6.74 14.47
N GLU A 155 -1.20 -8.06 14.44
CA GLU A 155 -0.51 -8.93 15.41
C GLU A 155 1.00 -8.84 15.24
N ALA A 156 1.74 -9.03 16.33
CA ALA A 156 3.19 -9.08 16.28
C ALA A 156 3.67 -10.15 15.30
N GLY A 157 4.63 -9.79 14.43
CA GLY A 157 5.14 -10.67 13.39
C GLY A 157 4.25 -10.76 12.13
N SER A 158 3.25 -9.90 11.98
CA SER A 158 2.46 -9.79 10.74
C SER A 158 3.34 -9.32 9.59
N PHE A 159 3.45 -10.13 8.55
CA PHE A 159 4.17 -9.78 7.32
C PHE A 159 3.57 -10.47 6.09
N SER A 160 4.00 -10.03 4.92
CA SER A 160 3.66 -10.68 3.66
C SER A 160 4.82 -10.70 2.67
N PHE A 161 4.75 -11.61 1.71
CA PHE A 161 5.66 -11.69 0.58
C PHE A 161 5.04 -11.04 -0.66
N MET A 162 5.80 -10.17 -1.33
CA MET A 162 5.48 -9.61 -2.63
C MET A 162 6.67 -9.81 -3.57
N LEU A 163 6.93 -11.07 -3.93
CA LEU A 163 8.12 -11.49 -4.68
C LEU A 163 7.83 -11.85 -6.13
N SER A 164 6.68 -11.45 -6.67
CA SER A 164 6.28 -11.79 -8.05
C SER A 164 6.96 -10.87 -9.06
N LYS A 165 7.48 -11.45 -10.14
CA LYS A 165 7.91 -10.69 -11.33
C LYS A 165 6.75 -10.12 -12.16
N GLN A 166 5.54 -10.63 -11.92
CA GLN A 166 4.36 -10.38 -12.74
C GLN A 166 3.44 -9.32 -12.08
N GLY A 167 3.87 -8.74 -10.96
CA GLY A 167 3.13 -7.66 -10.31
C GLY A 167 3.13 -6.40 -11.16
N TYR A 168 2.01 -5.67 -11.13
CA TYR A 168 1.87 -4.35 -11.74
C TYR A 168 1.27 -3.40 -10.69
N LEU A 169 2.01 -2.40 -10.26
CA LEU A 169 1.62 -1.52 -9.16
C LEU A 169 1.32 -0.09 -9.56
N SER A 170 1.92 0.41 -10.65
CA SER A 170 1.78 1.80 -11.05
C SER A 170 2.04 2.00 -12.53
N ASP A 171 1.35 2.96 -13.13
CA ASP A 171 1.65 3.46 -14.49
C ASP A 171 2.92 4.33 -14.50
N ASP A 172 3.26 4.94 -13.37
CA ASP A 172 4.43 5.82 -13.21
C ASP A 172 5.68 5.06 -12.74
N ALA A 173 5.74 3.74 -12.93
CA ALA A 173 6.89 2.95 -12.51
C ALA A 173 8.18 3.48 -13.15
N ALA A 174 8.84 4.40 -12.46
CA ALA A 174 10.15 4.95 -12.85
C ALA A 174 11.30 3.93 -12.74
N GLY A 175 10.96 2.64 -12.57
CA GLY A 175 11.93 1.56 -12.43
C GLY A 175 11.25 0.20 -12.36
N PRO A 176 12.02 -0.89 -12.41
CA PRO A 176 11.46 -2.21 -12.23
C PRO A 176 10.87 -2.33 -10.82
N TRP A 177 9.68 -2.94 -10.75
CA TRP A 177 9.15 -3.47 -9.51
C TRP A 177 10.24 -4.27 -8.79
N LEU A 178 10.45 -4.02 -7.50
CA LEU A 178 11.41 -4.76 -6.69
C LEU A 178 10.69 -5.77 -5.79
N PRO A 179 11.15 -7.02 -5.75
CA PRO A 179 10.61 -7.97 -4.80
C PRO A 179 10.89 -7.46 -3.38
N HIS A 180 9.89 -7.54 -2.52
CA HIS A 180 10.02 -7.09 -1.14
C HIS A 180 9.15 -7.92 -0.19
N VAL A 181 9.48 -7.80 1.09
CA VAL A 181 8.64 -8.26 2.19
C VAL A 181 8.01 -7.03 2.82
N MET A 182 6.71 -7.07 3.10
CA MET A 182 6.01 -6.04 3.85
C MET A 182 5.83 -6.50 5.30
N PHE A 183 6.16 -5.65 6.26
CA PHE A 183 5.78 -5.81 7.65
C PHE A 183 4.64 -4.87 7.99
N PHE A 184 3.65 -5.39 8.70
CA PHE A 184 2.51 -4.62 9.19
C PHE A 184 2.68 -4.42 10.70
N VAL A 185 2.78 -3.16 11.11
CA VAL A 185 2.95 -2.79 12.50
C VAL A 185 1.88 -1.76 12.91
N PRO A 186 1.59 -1.59 14.20
CA PRO A 186 0.67 -0.57 14.64
C PRO A 186 1.04 0.81 14.09
N HIS A 187 0.03 1.65 13.85
CA HIS A 187 0.25 3.03 13.39
C HIS A 187 1.24 3.79 14.27
N GLY A 188 2.04 4.66 13.67
CA GLY A 188 3.02 5.50 14.38
C GLY A 188 4.37 4.83 14.63
N GLN A 189 4.64 3.68 14.02
CA GLN A 189 5.87 2.93 14.28
C GLN A 189 6.99 3.14 13.22
N ALA A 190 6.75 3.88 12.15
CA ALA A 190 7.72 4.03 11.05
C ALA A 190 9.10 4.48 11.55
N ALA A 191 9.14 5.54 12.36
CA ALA A 191 10.41 6.07 12.89
C ALA A 191 11.14 5.07 13.81
N ALA A 192 10.41 4.32 14.65
CA ALA A 192 10.99 3.33 15.55
C ALA A 192 11.66 2.16 14.78
N TRP A 193 11.22 1.90 13.55
CA TRP A 193 11.81 0.92 12.65
C TRP A 193 12.90 1.50 11.77
N GLY A 194 13.19 2.81 11.87
CA GLY A 194 14.15 3.48 11.03
C GLY A 194 13.71 3.66 9.58
N ALA A 195 12.41 3.60 9.32
CA ALA A 195 11.88 3.80 7.98
C ALA A 195 12.11 5.23 7.49
N GLY A 196 12.54 5.38 6.24
CA GLY A 196 12.77 6.69 5.63
C GLY A 196 14.02 7.43 6.12
N LEU A 197 14.87 6.82 6.93
CA LEU A 197 16.18 7.37 7.28
C LEU A 197 17.20 7.16 6.15
N ASP A 198 18.18 8.03 6.07
CA ASP A 198 19.28 7.92 5.11
C ASP A 198 19.94 6.55 5.18
N ALA A 199 20.11 5.93 4.02
CA ALA A 199 20.68 4.58 3.87
C ALA A 199 19.94 3.45 4.61
N SER A 200 18.75 3.69 5.14
CA SER A 200 17.93 2.63 5.71
C SER A 200 17.42 1.68 4.60
N PRO A 201 17.55 0.36 4.78
CA PRO A 201 16.92 -0.59 3.88
C PRO A 201 15.41 -0.70 4.07
N ILE A 202 14.87 -0.07 5.12
CA ILE A 202 13.46 -0.10 5.47
C ILE A 202 12.78 1.13 4.86
N LEU A 203 11.88 0.89 3.93
CA LEU A 203 11.07 1.91 3.28
C LEU A 203 9.68 1.93 3.92
N GLY A 204 9.01 3.08 3.86
CA GLY A 204 7.65 3.24 4.37
C GLY A 204 7.49 4.50 5.19
N ALA A 205 6.24 4.77 5.53
CA ALA A 205 5.85 5.90 6.37
C ALA A 205 4.56 5.54 7.11
N ASP A 206 4.24 6.28 8.14
CA ASP A 206 2.94 6.19 8.78
C ASP A 206 1.87 6.76 7.82
N GLY A 207 0.84 5.98 7.57
CA GLY A 207 -0.35 6.41 6.85
C GLY A 207 -1.32 7.17 7.76
N ARG A 208 -2.61 7.05 7.48
CA ARG A 208 -3.66 7.65 8.30
C ARG A 208 -3.76 6.96 9.67
N PRO A 209 -4.20 7.66 10.75
CA PRO A 209 -4.22 7.10 12.11
C PRO A 209 -5.00 5.79 12.29
N PHE A 210 -5.88 5.45 11.36
CA PHE A 210 -6.66 4.20 11.35
C PHE A 210 -6.11 3.15 10.37
N GLU A 211 -4.97 3.41 9.73
CA GLU A 211 -4.25 2.46 8.88
C GLU A 211 -3.03 1.92 9.64
N PRO A 212 -2.64 0.66 9.45
CA PRO A 212 -1.37 0.18 9.96
C PRO A 212 -0.21 0.91 9.27
N THR A 213 0.93 0.99 9.95
CA THR A 213 2.19 1.32 9.29
C THR A 213 2.64 0.11 8.49
N VAL A 214 2.91 0.32 7.19
CA VAL A 214 3.43 -0.70 6.29
C VAL A 214 4.88 -0.39 5.98
N LEU A 215 5.76 -1.34 6.28
CA LEU A 215 7.19 -1.23 6.06
C LEU A 215 7.60 -2.18 4.94
N PHE A 216 8.34 -1.68 3.95
CA PHE A 216 8.81 -2.41 2.79
C PHE A 216 10.29 -2.69 2.92
N ILE A 217 10.68 -3.94 2.80
CA ILE A 217 12.09 -4.34 2.83
C ILE A 217 12.40 -5.03 1.51
N PRO A 218 13.07 -4.35 0.56
CA PRO A 218 13.49 -4.94 -0.69
C PRO A 218 14.39 -6.15 -0.47
N VAL A 219 14.18 -7.21 -1.25
CA VAL A 219 14.99 -8.41 -1.20
C VAL A 219 15.67 -8.67 -2.54
N ARG A 220 16.72 -9.51 -2.54
CA ARG A 220 17.56 -9.72 -3.71
C ARG A 220 17.10 -10.84 -4.64
N ARG A 221 15.96 -11.47 -4.35
CA ARG A 221 15.47 -12.62 -5.12
C ARG A 221 13.96 -12.53 -5.32
N TRP A 222 13.55 -12.91 -6.50
CA TRP A 222 12.16 -13.19 -6.82
C TRP A 222 11.69 -14.50 -6.18
N SER A 223 10.40 -14.76 -6.22
CA SER A 223 9.80 -15.99 -5.66
C SER A 223 10.33 -17.27 -6.31
N ASP A 224 10.78 -17.22 -7.57
CA ASP A 224 11.39 -18.33 -8.30
C ASP A 224 12.87 -18.55 -7.98
N GLY A 225 13.42 -17.77 -7.04
CA GLY A 225 14.83 -17.81 -6.62
C GLY A 225 15.80 -17.05 -7.54
N SER A 226 15.35 -16.54 -8.68
CA SER A 226 16.21 -15.77 -9.57
C SER A 226 16.60 -14.40 -8.97
N PRO A 227 17.75 -13.84 -9.34
CA PRO A 227 18.20 -12.54 -8.84
C PRO A 227 17.24 -11.41 -9.24
N ALA A 228 16.97 -10.50 -8.30
CA ALA A 228 16.30 -9.23 -8.57
C ALA A 228 17.30 -8.19 -9.10
N PRO A 229 16.84 -7.17 -9.86
CA PRO A 229 17.65 -6.02 -10.21
C PRO A 229 18.21 -5.35 -8.95
N ALA A 230 19.40 -4.75 -9.05
CA ALA A 230 19.89 -3.89 -7.98
C ALA A 230 18.93 -2.70 -7.81
N PRO A 231 18.65 -2.26 -6.57
CA PRO A 231 17.94 -1.00 -6.36
C PRO A 231 18.68 0.13 -7.09
N VAL A 232 17.95 0.94 -7.86
CA VAL A 232 18.51 2.14 -8.44
C VAL A 232 18.79 3.09 -7.28
N ALA A 233 20.05 3.48 -7.11
CA ALA A 233 20.40 4.48 -6.10
C ALA A 233 19.64 5.77 -6.42
N SER A 234 18.75 6.18 -5.52
CA SER A 234 18.14 7.52 -5.58
C SER A 234 19.23 8.53 -5.27
N HIS A 235 19.59 9.33 -6.25
CA HIS A 235 20.49 10.49 -6.10
C HIS A 235 19.71 11.67 -5.51
#